data_e8226132066cebbd672ee790b5d52263
#
_entry.id   e8226132066cebbd672ee790b5d52263
#
_cell.length_a   1.000
_cell.length_b   1.000
_cell.length_c   1.000
_cell.angle_alpha   90.00
_cell.angle_beta   90.00
_cell.angle_gamma   90.00
#
_symmetry.space_group_name_H-M   'P 1'
#
loop_
_entity.id
_entity.type
_entity.pdbx_description
1 polymer ?
#
loop_
_entity_poly.entity_id
_entity_poly.type
_entity_poly.pdbx_seq_one_letter_code
_entity_poly.pdbx_strand_id
1 'polypeptide(L)'
;MMWPVIKNFVEQWKALMEKKKADIGSPPKLTKDKLVYKWLEQLNQYLADVIGVRNAPFTYLTRTDAQPPAILAARIVDQPYSVDYESIEHELKFCVSHDHTLSKSDNSALFQIIDRAVAGHDVSATIAPFRCTHDGRGAYLAILTQHAGKSVWDRVVRDAMSVLQTRTWSGTTSVTLLQHTSMQRKAFIQLSEAGEHVPTELPNDRTRVSYLLDSLKTDNPKMLAGTAAIE
;
A
#
# COMPACT_ATOMS: atom_id res chain seq x y z
N MET A 1 4.61 -26.87 -43.50
CA MET A 1 5.72 -27.26 -42.59
C MET A 1 5.86 -26.31 -41.34
N MET A 2 5.05 -25.26 -41.20
CA MET A 2 5.09 -24.31 -40.03
C MET A 2 4.23 -24.73 -38.81
N TRP A 3 3.19 -25.54 -39.01
CA TRP A 3 2.23 -25.90 -37.95
C TRP A 3 2.86 -26.61 -36.72
N PRO A 4 3.79 -27.59 -36.88
CA PRO A 4 4.42 -28.23 -35.74
C PRO A 4 5.25 -27.28 -34.87
N VAL A 5 5.91 -26.31 -35.50
CA VAL A 5 6.73 -25.28 -34.78
C VAL A 5 5.84 -24.35 -33.96
N ILE A 6 4.74 -23.89 -34.54
CA ILE A 6 3.76 -23.03 -33.84
C ILE A 6 3.13 -23.81 -32.68
N LYS A 7 2.76 -25.06 -32.87
CA LYS A 7 2.18 -25.90 -31.82
C LYS A 7 3.15 -26.10 -30.65
N ASN A 8 4.41 -26.42 -30.94
CA ASN A 8 5.45 -26.59 -29.94
C ASN A 8 5.69 -25.27 -29.16
N PHE A 9 5.75 -24.12 -29.85
CA PHE A 9 5.87 -22.83 -29.25
C PHE A 9 4.70 -22.52 -28.29
N VAL A 10 3.46 -22.78 -28.72
CA VAL A 10 2.27 -22.56 -27.88
C VAL A 10 2.26 -23.49 -26.66
N GLU A 11 2.70 -24.73 -26.79
CA GLU A 11 2.80 -25.67 -25.66
C GLU A 11 3.88 -25.24 -24.67
N GLN A 12 5.06 -24.84 -25.15
CA GLN A 12 6.13 -24.29 -24.30
C GLN A 12 5.69 -23.01 -23.59
N TRP A 13 5.00 -22.13 -24.31
CA TRP A 13 4.49 -20.88 -23.73
C TRP A 13 3.43 -21.15 -22.67
N LYS A 14 2.50 -22.09 -22.89
CA LYS A 14 1.52 -22.52 -21.88
C LYS A 14 2.19 -23.08 -20.64
N ALA A 15 3.16 -23.97 -20.81
CA ALA A 15 3.92 -24.55 -19.69
C ALA A 15 4.68 -23.48 -18.88
N LEU A 16 5.26 -22.49 -19.56
CA LEU A 16 5.91 -21.35 -18.90
C LEU A 16 4.92 -20.49 -18.09
N MET A 17 3.75 -20.22 -18.64
CA MET A 17 2.69 -19.46 -17.98
C MET A 17 2.08 -20.22 -16.79
N GLU A 18 1.91 -21.54 -16.90
CA GLU A 18 1.47 -22.38 -15.80
C GLU A 18 2.51 -22.40 -14.67
N LYS A 19 3.81 -22.50 -15.00
CA LYS A 19 4.89 -22.41 -14.02
C LYS A 19 4.90 -21.06 -13.33
N LYS A 20 4.80 -19.96 -14.07
CA LYS A 20 4.68 -18.60 -13.47
C LYS A 20 3.46 -18.50 -12.53
N LYS A 21 2.30 -19.06 -12.90
CA LYS A 21 1.13 -19.08 -12.01
C LYS A 21 1.36 -19.88 -10.73
N ALA A 22 2.10 -20.98 -10.79
CA ALA A 22 2.44 -21.79 -9.62
C ALA A 22 3.39 -21.05 -8.66
N ASP A 23 4.27 -20.18 -9.18
CA ASP A 23 5.23 -19.41 -8.40
C ASP A 23 4.61 -18.17 -7.72
N ILE A 24 3.42 -17.71 -8.14
CA ILE A 24 2.78 -16.47 -7.61
C ILE A 24 2.21 -16.66 -6.20
N GLY A 25 2.26 -17.76 -5.57
CA GLY A 25 1.75 -17.94 -4.20
C GLY A 25 0.26 -17.56 -4.01
N SER A 26 -0.19 -17.47 -2.79
CA SER A 26 -1.56 -17.04 -2.44
C SER A 26 -1.63 -15.54 -2.15
N PRO A 27 -2.77 -14.86 -2.49
CA PRO A 27 -2.94 -13.45 -2.20
C PRO A 27 -2.82 -13.17 -0.70
N PRO A 28 -2.25 -12.00 -0.32
CA PRO A 28 -2.08 -11.63 1.08
C PRO A 28 -3.44 -11.44 1.75
N LYS A 29 -3.68 -12.12 2.88
CA LYS A 29 -4.89 -11.97 3.67
C LYS A 29 -4.80 -10.75 4.58
N LEU A 30 -5.89 -10.01 4.71
CA LEU A 30 -6.04 -8.95 5.69
C LEU A 30 -6.46 -9.57 7.03
N THR A 31 -5.59 -9.50 8.03
CA THR A 31 -5.87 -9.95 9.40
C THR A 31 -6.21 -8.76 10.29
N LYS A 32 -6.91 -8.98 11.41
CA LYS A 32 -7.34 -7.91 12.33
C LYS A 32 -6.22 -7.05 12.88
N ASP A 33 -5.02 -7.62 13.01
CA ASP A 33 -3.85 -6.93 13.55
C ASP A 33 -3.07 -6.15 12.49
N LYS A 34 -3.44 -6.28 11.21
CA LYS A 34 -2.71 -5.70 10.09
C LYS A 34 -3.33 -4.37 9.67
N LEU A 35 -2.50 -3.35 9.52
CA LEU A 35 -2.92 -2.06 9.00
C LEU A 35 -3.32 -2.19 7.52
N VAL A 36 -4.48 -1.64 7.17
CA VAL A 36 -5.06 -1.80 5.83
C VAL A 36 -4.12 -1.26 4.73
N TYR A 37 -3.44 -0.14 4.96
CA TYR A 37 -2.51 0.42 3.99
C TYR A 37 -1.30 -0.49 3.73
N LYS A 38 -0.71 -1.11 4.77
CA LYS A 38 0.38 -2.09 4.60
C LYS A 38 -0.09 -3.36 3.88
N TRP A 39 -1.33 -3.74 4.08
CA TRP A 39 -1.93 -4.83 3.32
C TRP A 39 -2.14 -4.45 1.85
N LEU A 40 -2.59 -3.21 1.55
CA LEU A 40 -2.72 -2.72 0.17
C LEU A 40 -1.38 -2.69 -0.58
N GLU A 41 -0.29 -2.31 0.08
CA GLU A 41 1.07 -2.39 -0.49
C GLU A 41 1.43 -3.82 -0.87
N GLN A 42 1.22 -4.78 0.05
CA GLN A 42 1.48 -6.19 -0.22
C GLN A 42 0.54 -6.75 -1.30
N LEU A 43 -0.71 -6.31 -1.33
CA LEU A 43 -1.64 -6.68 -2.39
C LEU A 43 -1.16 -6.15 -3.73
N ASN A 44 -0.68 -4.91 -3.81
CA ASN A 44 -0.14 -4.34 -5.04
C ASN A 44 1.12 -5.08 -5.52
N GLN A 45 2.02 -5.47 -4.62
CA GLN A 45 3.18 -6.32 -4.96
C GLN A 45 2.72 -7.65 -5.54
N TYR A 46 1.76 -8.33 -4.90
CA TYR A 46 1.18 -9.57 -5.41
C TYR A 46 0.53 -9.38 -6.79
N LEU A 47 -0.25 -8.29 -6.98
CA LEU A 47 -0.94 -7.99 -8.23
C LEU A 47 0.02 -7.62 -9.39
N ALA A 48 1.25 -7.19 -9.08
CA ALA A 48 2.29 -6.96 -10.07
C ALA A 48 2.77 -8.28 -10.73
N ASP A 49 2.69 -9.39 -10.00
CA ASP A 49 3.07 -10.71 -10.49
C ASP A 49 1.90 -11.44 -11.18
N VAL A 50 0.65 -11.04 -10.89
CA VAL A 50 -0.55 -11.65 -11.49
C VAL A 50 -0.78 -11.06 -12.88
N ILE A 51 -0.62 -11.91 -13.90
CA ILE A 51 -0.83 -11.51 -15.29
C ILE A 51 -2.27 -11.78 -15.73
N GLY A 52 -2.93 -10.75 -16.24
CA GLY A 52 -4.29 -10.81 -16.75
C GLY A 52 -4.42 -11.34 -18.17
N VAL A 53 -5.65 -11.37 -18.67
CA VAL A 53 -5.98 -11.84 -20.03
C VAL A 53 -5.26 -11.04 -21.11
N ARG A 54 -4.97 -9.77 -20.87
CA ARG A 54 -4.24 -8.88 -21.79
C ARG A 54 -2.72 -9.02 -21.72
N ASN A 55 -2.21 -10.01 -21.01
CA ASN A 55 -0.77 -10.15 -20.71
C ASN A 55 -0.17 -8.93 -19.97
N ALA A 56 -1.00 -8.20 -19.25
CA ALA A 56 -0.61 -7.08 -18.42
C ALA A 56 -0.77 -7.45 -16.92
N PRO A 57 0.11 -6.97 -16.03
CA PRO A 57 -0.03 -7.15 -14.59
C PRO A 57 -1.34 -6.53 -14.08
N PHE A 58 -2.01 -7.17 -13.12
CA PHE A 58 -3.28 -6.68 -12.56
C PHE A 58 -3.18 -5.29 -11.92
N THR A 59 -1.98 -4.81 -11.66
CA THR A 59 -1.73 -3.45 -11.18
C THR A 59 -2.26 -2.37 -12.11
N TYR A 60 -2.51 -2.66 -13.40
CA TYR A 60 -3.20 -1.69 -14.27
C TYR A 60 -4.61 -1.35 -13.78
N LEU A 61 -5.28 -2.28 -13.08
CA LEU A 61 -6.61 -2.06 -12.50
C LEU A 61 -6.59 -1.22 -11.21
N THR A 62 -5.46 -1.19 -10.49
CA THR A 62 -5.36 -0.50 -9.20
C THR A 62 -4.99 0.98 -9.30
N ARG A 63 -4.59 1.46 -10.47
CA ARG A 63 -4.27 2.87 -10.66
C ARG A 63 -5.50 3.75 -10.47
N THR A 64 -5.30 4.94 -9.93
CA THR A 64 -6.35 5.92 -9.67
C THR A 64 -6.88 6.57 -10.95
N ASP A 65 -6.01 6.75 -11.95
CA ASP A 65 -6.38 7.38 -13.21
C ASP A 65 -7.26 6.48 -14.07
N ALA A 66 -8.33 7.03 -14.59
CA ALA A 66 -9.28 6.28 -15.42
C ALA A 66 -8.72 5.96 -16.81
N GLN A 67 -7.90 6.83 -17.37
CA GLN A 67 -7.32 6.72 -18.70
C GLN A 67 -5.79 6.78 -18.64
N PRO A 68 -5.07 6.10 -19.54
CA PRO A 68 -3.64 6.27 -19.65
C PRO A 68 -3.31 7.73 -20.02
N PRO A 69 -2.24 8.32 -19.47
CA PRO A 69 -1.82 9.65 -19.86
C PRO A 69 -1.63 9.73 -21.37
N ALA A 70 -2.18 10.77 -22.00
CA ALA A 70 -2.12 10.95 -23.47
C ALA A 70 -0.68 10.95 -24.03
N ILE A 71 0.29 11.42 -23.21
CA ILE A 71 1.72 11.42 -23.53
C ILE A 71 2.28 10.00 -23.68
N LEU A 72 1.82 9.04 -22.84
CA LEU A 72 2.27 7.64 -22.93
C LEU A 72 1.64 6.92 -24.12
N ALA A 73 0.37 7.19 -24.41
CA ALA A 73 -0.30 6.64 -25.59
C ALA A 73 0.36 7.11 -26.90
N ALA A 74 0.75 8.39 -27.00
CA ALA A 74 1.47 8.94 -28.14
C ALA A 74 2.86 8.30 -28.31
N ARG A 75 3.60 8.06 -27.21
CA ARG A 75 4.94 7.47 -27.23
C ARG A 75 4.97 6.05 -27.80
N ILE A 76 3.96 5.24 -27.51
CA ILE A 76 3.87 3.86 -28.02
C ILE A 76 3.63 3.85 -29.53
N VAL A 77 2.87 4.83 -30.06
CA VAL A 77 2.59 4.96 -31.50
C VAL A 77 3.82 5.48 -32.26
N ASP A 78 4.55 6.44 -31.69
CA ASP A 78 5.64 7.14 -32.39
C ASP A 78 6.99 6.41 -32.33
N GLN A 79 7.22 5.54 -31.35
CA GLN A 79 8.52 4.85 -31.16
C GLN A 79 8.37 3.36 -30.79
N PRO A 80 7.76 2.52 -31.63
CA PRO A 80 7.43 1.13 -31.28
C PRO A 80 8.66 0.21 -31.12
N TYR A 81 9.88 0.65 -31.50
CA TYR A 81 11.09 -0.19 -31.52
C TYR A 81 12.26 0.32 -30.65
N SER A 82 12.11 1.44 -29.97
CA SER A 82 13.22 2.04 -29.19
C SER A 82 13.08 1.84 -27.68
N VAL A 83 12.20 0.97 -27.23
CA VAL A 83 11.82 0.88 -25.82
C VAL A 83 12.58 -0.25 -25.16
N ASP A 84 13.28 0.06 -24.09
CA ASP A 84 13.89 -0.88 -23.19
C ASP A 84 12.81 -1.79 -22.55
N TYR A 85 13.06 -3.10 -22.44
CA TYR A 85 12.07 -4.08 -21.96
C TYR A 85 11.56 -3.76 -20.55
N GLU A 86 12.35 -3.16 -19.67
CA GLU A 86 11.92 -2.69 -18.35
C GLU A 86 10.92 -1.54 -18.44
N SER A 87 11.03 -0.66 -19.44
CA SER A 87 10.05 0.40 -19.67
C SER A 87 8.78 -0.09 -20.34
N ILE A 88 8.79 -1.22 -21.10
CA ILE A 88 7.57 -1.81 -21.68
C ILE A 88 6.62 -2.32 -20.59
N GLU A 89 7.11 -2.99 -19.56
CA GLU A 89 6.26 -3.44 -18.45
C GLU A 89 5.61 -2.28 -17.72
N HIS A 90 6.37 -1.22 -17.51
CA HIS A 90 5.89 0.02 -16.88
C HIS A 90 4.85 0.72 -17.77
N GLU A 91 5.10 0.82 -19.08
CA GLU A 91 4.18 1.41 -20.05
C GLU A 91 2.89 0.60 -20.20
N LEU A 92 2.96 -0.72 -20.28
CA LEU A 92 1.78 -1.59 -20.32
C LEU A 92 0.89 -1.40 -19.10
N LYS A 93 1.48 -1.25 -17.91
CA LYS A 93 0.75 -0.97 -16.67
C LYS A 93 -0.03 0.34 -16.74
N PHE A 94 0.52 1.37 -17.37
CA PHE A 94 -0.10 2.71 -17.45
C PHE A 94 -0.98 2.90 -18.68
N CYS A 95 -0.75 2.17 -19.77
CA CYS A 95 -1.44 2.35 -21.05
C CYS A 95 -2.63 1.42 -21.29
N VAL A 96 -2.78 0.37 -20.48
CA VAL A 96 -3.94 -0.52 -20.62
C VAL A 96 -5.20 0.19 -20.13
N SER A 97 -6.19 0.36 -21.04
CA SER A 97 -7.48 0.97 -20.70
C SER A 97 -8.31 0.05 -19.81
N HIS A 98 -9.04 0.65 -18.84
CA HIS A 98 -10.00 -0.06 -18.00
C HIS A 98 -11.31 -0.42 -18.72
N ASP A 99 -11.63 0.26 -19.83
CA ASP A 99 -12.93 0.15 -20.52
C ASP A 99 -12.99 -0.94 -21.58
N HIS A 100 -11.92 -1.71 -21.73
CA HIS A 100 -11.88 -2.79 -22.74
C HIS A 100 -12.68 -4.02 -22.27
N THR A 101 -13.31 -4.74 -23.22
CA THR A 101 -14.11 -5.94 -22.91
C THR A 101 -13.33 -7.03 -22.16
N LEU A 102 -12.04 -7.20 -22.47
CA LEU A 102 -11.15 -8.14 -21.77
C LEU A 102 -10.82 -7.68 -20.33
N SER A 103 -10.86 -6.39 -20.04
CA SER A 103 -10.65 -5.87 -18.70
C SER A 103 -11.77 -6.28 -17.73
N LYS A 104 -12.96 -6.62 -18.21
CA LYS A 104 -14.06 -7.13 -17.38
C LYS A 104 -13.72 -8.47 -16.71
N SER A 105 -13.03 -9.36 -17.43
CA SER A 105 -12.58 -10.65 -16.87
C SER A 105 -11.54 -10.43 -15.79
N ASP A 106 -10.54 -9.59 -16.05
CA ASP A 106 -9.48 -9.27 -15.09
C ASP A 106 -10.06 -8.53 -13.88
N ASN A 107 -11.00 -7.62 -14.09
CA ASN A 107 -11.68 -6.89 -13.02
C ASN A 107 -12.49 -7.82 -12.10
N SER A 108 -13.19 -8.80 -12.69
CA SER A 108 -13.90 -9.83 -11.93
C SER A 108 -12.96 -10.73 -11.14
N ALA A 109 -11.81 -11.11 -11.72
CA ALA A 109 -10.79 -11.88 -11.03
C ALA A 109 -10.15 -11.08 -9.88
N LEU A 110 -9.87 -9.79 -10.08
CA LEU A 110 -9.41 -8.89 -9.02
C LEU A 110 -10.41 -8.81 -7.88
N PHE A 111 -11.71 -8.71 -8.19
CA PHE A 111 -12.75 -8.73 -7.16
C PHE A 111 -12.69 -10.00 -6.30
N GLN A 112 -12.56 -11.17 -6.92
CA GLN A 112 -12.47 -12.44 -6.19
C GLN A 112 -11.23 -12.52 -5.29
N ILE A 113 -10.10 -11.96 -5.74
CA ILE A 113 -8.86 -11.86 -4.94
C ILE A 113 -9.12 -11.00 -3.71
N ILE A 114 -9.70 -9.82 -3.89
CA ILE A 114 -9.98 -8.88 -2.80
C ILE A 114 -11.00 -9.46 -1.82
N ASP A 115 -12.14 -9.99 -2.30
CA ASP A 115 -13.21 -10.54 -1.45
C ASP A 115 -12.68 -11.68 -0.55
N ARG A 116 -11.85 -12.58 -1.10
CA ARG A 116 -11.20 -13.64 -0.31
C ARG A 116 -10.18 -13.09 0.69
N ALA A 117 -9.45 -12.05 0.31
CA ALA A 117 -8.40 -11.47 1.14
C ALA A 117 -8.96 -10.72 2.35
N VAL A 118 -10.12 -10.06 2.22
CA VAL A 118 -10.77 -9.29 3.30
C VAL A 118 -11.85 -10.08 4.04
N ALA A 119 -12.07 -11.36 3.70
CA ALA A 119 -13.09 -12.19 4.33
C ALA A 119 -12.91 -12.25 5.86
N GLY A 120 -13.95 -11.86 6.59
CA GLY A 120 -13.94 -11.82 8.06
C GLY A 120 -13.27 -10.58 8.68
N HIS A 121 -12.92 -9.59 7.88
CA HIS A 121 -12.46 -8.28 8.32
C HIS A 121 -13.53 -7.21 8.09
N ASP A 122 -13.55 -6.13 8.90
CA ASP A 122 -14.55 -5.05 8.80
C ASP A 122 -14.53 -4.34 7.43
N VAL A 123 -13.40 -4.33 6.75
CA VAL A 123 -13.24 -3.86 5.37
C VAL A 123 -14.16 -4.58 4.38
N SER A 124 -14.61 -5.80 4.69
CA SER A 124 -15.56 -6.54 3.84
C SER A 124 -16.89 -5.80 3.63
N ALA A 125 -17.29 -4.94 4.56
CA ALA A 125 -18.46 -4.07 4.41
C ALA A 125 -18.28 -3.01 3.32
N THR A 126 -17.05 -2.48 3.17
CA THR A 126 -16.69 -1.48 2.14
C THR A 126 -16.87 -2.04 0.73
N ILE A 127 -16.58 -3.31 0.52
CA ILE A 127 -16.67 -3.94 -0.81
C ILE A 127 -18.05 -4.54 -1.11
N ALA A 128 -18.96 -4.59 -0.15
CA ALA A 128 -20.28 -5.19 -0.32
C ALA A 128 -21.07 -4.64 -1.54
N PRO A 129 -21.06 -3.33 -1.85
CA PRO A 129 -21.74 -2.79 -3.03
C PRO A 129 -21.26 -3.35 -4.36
N PHE A 130 -20.02 -3.83 -4.43
CA PHE A 130 -19.37 -4.30 -5.67
C PHE A 130 -19.56 -5.82 -5.90
N ARG A 131 -20.18 -6.53 -4.97
CA ARG A 131 -20.38 -8.00 -5.07
C ARG A 131 -21.23 -8.41 -6.25
N CYS A 132 -22.32 -7.69 -6.51
CA CYS A 132 -23.24 -8.03 -7.61
C CYS A 132 -22.62 -7.80 -8.99
N THR A 133 -21.73 -6.83 -9.11
CA THR A 133 -21.08 -6.46 -10.38
C THR A 133 -19.71 -7.13 -10.56
N HIS A 134 -19.15 -7.74 -9.51
CA HIS A 134 -17.77 -8.22 -9.44
C HIS A 134 -16.76 -7.14 -9.88
N ASP A 135 -17.01 -5.88 -9.47
CA ASP A 135 -16.13 -4.75 -9.79
C ASP A 135 -14.95 -4.69 -8.80
N GLY A 136 -13.85 -5.34 -9.18
CA GLY A 136 -12.63 -5.39 -8.38
C GLY A 136 -11.92 -4.04 -8.29
N ARG A 137 -11.93 -3.24 -9.37
CA ARG A 137 -11.36 -1.89 -9.37
C ARG A 137 -12.14 -0.98 -8.43
N GLY A 138 -13.48 -0.97 -8.55
CA GLY A 138 -14.33 -0.19 -7.65
C GLY A 138 -14.13 -0.58 -6.19
N ALA A 139 -14.06 -1.87 -5.90
CA ALA A 139 -13.77 -2.40 -4.56
C ALA A 139 -12.39 -1.94 -4.05
N TYR A 140 -11.35 -2.04 -4.87
CA TYR A 140 -10.00 -1.60 -4.51
C TYR A 140 -9.95 -0.10 -4.20
N LEU A 141 -10.51 0.74 -5.08
CA LEU A 141 -10.54 2.19 -4.91
C LEU A 141 -11.38 2.62 -3.69
N ALA A 142 -12.48 1.92 -3.39
CA ALA A 142 -13.26 2.16 -2.19
C ALA A 142 -12.45 1.86 -0.92
N ILE A 143 -11.72 0.75 -0.87
CA ILE A 143 -10.82 0.43 0.24
C ILE A 143 -9.73 1.49 0.37
N LEU A 144 -9.07 1.85 -0.73
CA LEU A 144 -8.02 2.86 -0.76
C LEU A 144 -8.53 4.19 -0.19
N THR A 145 -9.68 4.67 -0.66
CA THR A 145 -10.25 5.94 -0.22
C THR A 145 -10.66 5.95 1.24
N GLN A 146 -11.32 4.87 1.70
CA GLN A 146 -11.89 4.82 3.05
C GLN A 146 -10.87 4.45 4.13
N HIS A 147 -9.87 3.64 3.80
CA HIS A 147 -8.95 3.05 4.78
C HIS A 147 -7.47 3.42 4.59
N ALA A 148 -7.10 4.04 3.47
CA ALA A 148 -5.75 4.50 3.19
C ALA A 148 -5.71 5.86 2.47
N GLY A 149 -6.83 6.56 2.39
CA GLY A 149 -6.92 7.90 1.79
C GLY A 149 -6.33 9.00 2.70
N LYS A 150 -6.23 10.21 2.15
CA LYS A 150 -5.67 11.38 2.84
C LYS A 150 -6.26 11.60 4.24
N SER A 151 -7.57 11.47 4.40
CA SER A 151 -8.26 11.66 5.69
C SER A 151 -7.79 10.68 6.79
N VAL A 152 -7.39 9.47 6.40
CA VAL A 152 -6.83 8.48 7.31
C VAL A 152 -5.44 8.90 7.74
N TRP A 153 -4.61 9.36 6.81
CA TRP A 153 -3.27 9.84 7.10
C TRP A 153 -3.29 11.13 7.94
N ASP A 154 -4.18 12.08 7.64
CA ASP A 154 -4.39 13.28 8.46
C ASP A 154 -4.77 12.94 9.91
N ARG A 155 -5.54 11.85 10.10
CA ARG A 155 -5.87 11.35 11.44
C ARG A 155 -4.65 10.73 12.11
N VAL A 156 -3.87 9.90 11.41
CA VAL A 156 -2.64 9.30 11.94
C VAL A 156 -1.66 10.37 12.39
N VAL A 157 -1.46 11.42 11.58
CA VAL A 157 -0.62 12.58 11.95
C VAL A 157 -1.12 13.24 13.21
N ARG A 158 -2.42 13.55 13.29
CA ARG A 158 -3.02 14.19 14.45
C ARG A 158 -2.88 13.37 15.73
N ASP A 159 -3.16 12.06 15.63
CA ASP A 159 -3.07 11.15 16.77
C ASP A 159 -1.62 11.00 17.24
N ALA A 160 -0.67 10.88 16.32
CA ALA A 160 0.75 10.81 16.64
C ALA A 160 1.26 12.11 17.28
N MET A 161 0.91 13.28 16.72
CA MET A 161 1.25 14.58 17.31
C MET A 161 0.62 14.78 18.69
N SER A 162 -0.62 14.34 18.87
CA SER A 162 -1.26 14.35 20.19
C SER A 162 -0.46 13.54 21.22
N VAL A 163 0.04 12.35 20.86
CA VAL A 163 0.88 11.54 21.74
C VAL A 163 2.15 12.29 22.11
N LEU A 164 2.82 12.94 21.15
CA LEU A 164 4.07 13.66 21.38
C LEU A 164 3.90 14.90 22.26
N GLN A 165 2.80 15.63 22.09
CA GLN A 165 2.58 16.92 22.75
C GLN A 165 1.87 16.81 24.09
N THR A 166 1.00 15.82 24.28
CA THR A 166 0.13 15.79 25.46
C THR A 166 0.46 14.66 26.45
N ARG A 167 1.07 13.57 25.99
CA ARG A 167 1.40 12.46 26.90
C ARG A 167 2.61 12.77 27.74
N THR A 168 2.40 12.79 29.07
CA THR A 168 3.46 12.98 30.07
C THR A 168 3.67 11.72 30.88
N TRP A 169 4.88 11.55 31.40
CA TRP A 169 5.24 10.50 32.35
C TRP A 169 5.72 11.11 33.67
N SER A 170 5.02 10.81 34.75
CA SER A 170 5.31 11.37 36.11
C SER A 170 6.06 10.41 37.03
N GLY A 171 6.32 9.19 36.58
CA GLY A 171 6.92 8.14 37.44
C GLY A 171 5.93 7.49 38.41
N THR A 172 4.71 8.00 38.54
CA THR A 172 3.67 7.48 39.45
C THR A 172 2.59 6.69 38.73
N THR A 173 2.67 6.60 37.42
CA THR A 173 1.70 5.91 36.57
C THR A 173 2.01 4.39 36.43
N SER A 174 1.03 3.59 36.10
CA SER A 174 1.20 2.17 35.73
C SER A 174 2.09 1.93 34.51
N VAL A 175 2.45 3.01 33.78
CA VAL A 175 3.29 2.98 32.60
C VAL A 175 4.75 3.16 33.01
N THR A 176 5.60 2.22 32.62
CA THR A 176 7.06 2.34 32.84
C THR A 176 7.67 3.38 31.91
N LEU A 177 8.85 3.92 32.27
CA LEU A 177 9.60 4.84 31.41
C LEU A 177 9.88 4.21 30.03
N LEU A 178 10.21 2.92 29.99
CA LEU A 178 10.46 2.19 28.73
C LEU A 178 9.20 2.13 27.85
N GLN A 179 8.03 1.91 28.46
CA GLN A 179 6.77 1.93 27.72
C GLN A 179 6.46 3.34 27.19
N HIS A 180 6.71 4.39 28.00
CA HIS A 180 6.52 5.77 27.57
C HIS A 180 7.42 6.13 26.39
N THR A 181 8.73 5.85 26.48
CA THR A 181 9.67 6.10 25.38
C THR A 181 9.33 5.29 24.12
N SER A 182 8.84 4.06 24.28
CA SER A 182 8.37 3.23 23.16
C SER A 182 7.14 3.83 22.47
N MET A 183 6.20 4.42 23.23
CA MET A 183 5.05 5.12 22.67
C MET A 183 5.47 6.38 21.88
N GLN A 184 6.40 7.17 22.43
CA GLN A 184 6.98 8.33 21.74
C GLN A 184 7.65 7.90 20.42
N ARG A 185 8.50 6.87 20.46
CA ARG A 185 9.16 6.32 19.27
C ARG A 185 8.16 5.84 18.22
N LYS A 186 7.09 5.16 18.65
CA LYS A 186 6.03 4.70 17.74
C LYS A 186 5.33 5.88 17.07
N ALA A 187 5.04 6.95 17.79
CA ALA A 187 4.44 8.15 17.23
C ALA A 187 5.34 8.80 16.16
N PHE A 188 6.66 8.85 16.36
CA PHE A 188 7.59 9.34 15.32
C PHE A 188 7.62 8.45 14.08
N ILE A 189 7.59 7.12 14.24
CA ILE A 189 7.52 6.19 13.12
C ILE A 189 6.23 6.43 12.32
N GLN A 190 5.09 6.60 13.01
CA GLN A 190 3.81 6.88 12.37
C GLN A 190 3.82 8.21 11.60
N LEU A 191 4.47 9.26 12.14
CA LEU A 191 4.63 10.54 11.42
C LEU A 191 5.50 10.39 10.18
N SER A 192 6.61 9.63 10.27
CA SER A 192 7.48 9.36 9.13
C SER A 192 6.74 8.60 8.02
N GLU A 193 6.00 7.54 8.38
CA GLU A 193 5.16 6.78 7.44
C GLU A 193 4.08 7.68 6.80
N ALA A 194 3.41 8.53 7.59
CA ALA A 194 2.41 9.45 7.07
C ALA A 194 2.99 10.51 6.14
N GLY A 195 4.24 10.96 6.37
CA GLY A 195 4.94 11.93 5.54
C GLY A 195 5.18 11.47 4.10
N GLU A 196 5.17 10.15 3.85
CA GLU A 196 5.24 9.59 2.50
C GLU A 196 3.92 9.75 1.70
N HIS A 197 2.79 9.97 2.40
CA HIS A 197 1.45 9.99 1.80
C HIS A 197 0.77 11.36 1.86
N VAL A 198 1.12 12.18 2.85
CA VAL A 198 0.58 13.54 3.02
C VAL A 198 1.70 14.51 3.38
N PRO A 199 1.64 15.76 2.90
CA PRO A 199 2.60 16.79 3.29
C PRO A 199 2.59 16.96 4.83
N THR A 200 3.64 16.53 5.49
CA THR A 200 3.77 16.58 6.94
C THR A 200 5.16 17.10 7.29
N GLU A 201 5.22 18.15 8.12
CA GLU A 201 6.48 18.60 8.67
C GLU A 201 6.96 17.59 9.72
N LEU A 202 8.01 16.87 9.40
CA LEU A 202 8.62 15.92 10.33
C LEU A 202 9.47 16.66 11.34
N PRO A 203 9.28 16.41 12.66
CA PRO A 203 10.14 16.96 13.68
C PRO A 203 11.59 16.54 13.45
N ASN A 204 12.51 17.51 13.45
CA ASN A 204 13.94 17.22 13.40
C ASN A 204 14.41 16.55 14.72
N ASP A 205 15.64 16.04 14.74
CA ASP A 205 16.15 15.29 15.89
C ASP A 205 16.17 16.14 17.17
N ARG A 206 16.46 17.43 17.09
CA ARG A 206 16.40 18.35 18.24
C ARG A 206 14.97 18.47 18.79
N THR A 207 14.00 18.65 17.91
CA THR A 207 12.58 18.71 18.28
C THR A 207 12.10 17.38 18.89
N ARG A 208 12.60 16.24 18.39
CA ARG A 208 12.29 14.92 18.95
C ARG A 208 12.79 14.77 20.38
N VAL A 209 14.03 15.19 20.63
CA VAL A 209 14.60 15.20 21.98
C VAL A 209 13.80 16.15 22.90
N SER A 210 13.45 17.36 22.45
CA SER A 210 12.61 18.29 23.19
C SER A 210 11.27 17.67 23.59
N TYR A 211 10.53 17.07 22.66
CA TYR A 211 9.26 16.39 22.99
C TYR A 211 9.42 15.30 24.05
N LEU A 212 10.52 14.52 23.98
CA LEU A 212 10.78 13.51 24.99
C LEU A 212 11.06 14.13 26.36
N LEU A 213 11.94 15.12 26.43
CA LEU A 213 12.30 15.80 27.68
C LEU A 213 11.10 16.51 28.29
N ASP A 214 10.34 17.26 27.49
CA ASP A 214 9.12 17.96 27.92
C ASP A 214 8.03 17.03 28.44
N SER A 215 8.02 15.80 27.97
CA SER A 215 7.06 14.76 28.40
C SER A 215 7.40 14.14 29.76
N LEU A 216 8.63 14.32 30.26
CA LEU A 216 9.07 13.77 31.55
C LEU A 216 8.76 14.77 32.69
N LYS A 217 7.66 14.53 33.39
CA LYS A 217 7.20 15.34 34.53
C LYS A 217 7.44 14.55 35.84
N THR A 218 8.70 14.45 36.27
CA THR A 218 9.07 13.65 37.44
C THR A 218 9.84 14.50 38.44
N ASP A 219 9.59 14.28 39.71
CA ASP A 219 10.34 14.94 40.83
C ASP A 219 11.58 14.13 41.23
N ASN A 220 11.92 13.05 40.50
CA ASN A 220 13.10 12.26 40.81
C ASN A 220 14.38 13.01 40.47
N PRO A 221 15.22 13.35 41.51
CA PRO A 221 16.39 14.19 41.32
C PRO A 221 17.43 13.63 40.37
N LYS A 222 17.55 12.31 40.24
CA LYS A 222 18.47 11.63 39.29
C LYS A 222 18.01 11.83 37.84
N MET A 223 16.71 11.82 37.64
CA MET A 223 16.13 12.06 36.29
C MET A 223 16.27 13.54 35.93
N LEU A 224 15.97 14.44 36.84
CA LEU A 224 16.13 15.89 36.62
C LEU A 224 17.59 16.27 36.31
N ALA A 225 18.55 15.69 37.01
CA ALA A 225 19.97 15.90 36.73
C ALA A 225 20.37 15.34 35.33
N GLY A 226 19.80 14.20 34.93
CA GLY A 226 20.03 13.60 33.59
C GLY A 226 19.43 14.44 32.47
N THR A 227 18.21 15.00 32.63
CA THR A 227 17.59 15.85 31.61
C THR A 227 18.35 17.18 31.47
N ALA A 228 18.76 17.81 32.55
CA ALA A 228 19.55 19.05 32.52
C ALA A 228 20.94 18.90 31.88
N ALA A 229 21.48 17.67 31.79
CA ALA A 229 22.74 17.39 31.11
C ALA A 229 22.61 17.23 29.61
N ILE A 230 21.39 17.12 29.07
CA ILE A 230 21.09 16.94 27.65
C ILE A 230 20.69 18.25 26.95
N GLU A 231 20.16 19.22 27.72
CA GLU A 231 19.87 20.58 27.26
C GLU A 231 21.16 21.39 27.00
#